data_71f0b16562dce5dff38756b1a07ddf10
#
_entry.id   71f0b16562dce5dff38756b1a07ddf10
#
_cell.length_a   1.000
_cell.length_b   1.000
_cell.length_c   1.000
_cell.angle_alpha   90.00
_cell.angle_beta   90.00
_cell.angle_gamma   90.00
#
_symmetry.space_group_name_H-M   'P 1'
#
loop_
_entity.id
_entity.type
_entity.pdbx_description
1 polymer ?
#
loop_
_entity_poly.entity_id
_entity_poly.type
_entity_poly.pdbx_seq_one_letter_code
_entity_poly.pdbx_strand_id
1 'polypeptide(L)'
;YDHAIYMDADIVILDDLGDLWNQKLTTPVSAVADAHIGFIGFPSMWRPWRELDADPKAPYLNTGMMNIDLKLWRELEITEKCLDLLVSFEMPCIDQDALNLVLNGKFDHMHPRFNLMPYHLMKKLRTVDISEKPNDIQDAIKNPAMIHFHRSFLGKPWVRGCSHPARKLWTSIADEVSPRWRKSNDMIGAFKQAGAKFANMSELDESSITLSGLNASNLGCDR
;
A
#
# COMPACT_ATOMS: atom_id res chain seq x y z
N TYR A 1 -12.22 4.93 -21.92
CA TYR A 1 -11.53 3.72 -21.49
C TYR A 1 -12.47 2.92 -20.60
N ASP A 2 -12.38 1.58 -20.68
CA ASP A 2 -13.18 0.66 -19.87
C ASP A 2 -12.36 -0.08 -18.81
N HIS A 3 -11.04 0.10 -18.83
CA HIS A 3 -10.11 -0.53 -17.92
C HIS A 3 -8.96 0.41 -17.58
N ALA A 4 -8.49 0.39 -16.32
CA ALA A 4 -7.34 1.16 -15.86
C ALA A 4 -6.60 0.45 -14.71
N ILE A 5 -5.31 0.69 -14.63
CA ILE A 5 -4.50 0.39 -13.45
C ILE A 5 -4.17 1.73 -12.79
N TYR A 6 -4.57 1.89 -11.52
CA TYR A 6 -4.20 3.02 -10.68
C TYR A 6 -3.01 2.64 -9.80
N MET A 7 -2.07 3.55 -9.67
CA MET A 7 -0.89 3.39 -8.80
C MET A 7 -0.55 4.70 -8.10
N ASP A 8 -0.24 4.62 -6.81
CA ASP A 8 0.35 5.74 -6.06
C ASP A 8 1.76 6.07 -6.57
N ALA A 9 2.16 7.34 -6.43
CA ALA A 9 3.46 7.82 -6.88
C ALA A 9 4.66 7.32 -6.05
N ASP A 10 4.41 6.62 -4.95
CA ASP A 10 5.41 6.03 -4.06
C ASP A 10 5.53 4.50 -4.23
N ILE A 11 5.27 4.01 -5.42
CA ILE A 11 5.46 2.63 -5.85
C ILE A 11 6.68 2.51 -6.76
N VAL A 12 7.46 1.44 -6.58
CA VAL A 12 8.49 0.99 -7.52
C VAL A 12 8.02 -0.29 -8.19
N ILE A 13 7.99 -0.28 -9.53
CA ILE A 13 7.63 -1.44 -10.37
C ILE A 13 8.92 -2.22 -10.65
N LEU A 14 8.87 -3.54 -10.47
CA LEU A 14 10.02 -4.44 -10.58
C LEU A 14 9.82 -5.55 -11.62
N ASP A 15 8.57 -5.77 -12.06
CA ASP A 15 8.23 -6.85 -12.98
C ASP A 15 7.14 -6.40 -13.95
N ASP A 16 6.88 -7.21 -14.96
CA ASP A 16 5.82 -6.99 -15.94
C ASP A 16 4.42 -6.97 -15.28
N LEU A 17 3.57 -6.09 -15.77
CA LEU A 17 2.19 -5.94 -15.29
C LEU A 17 1.16 -6.60 -16.21
N GLY A 18 1.59 -7.34 -17.21
CA GLY A 18 0.72 -7.97 -18.20
C GLY A 18 -0.29 -8.91 -17.57
N ASP A 19 0.12 -9.71 -16.59
CA ASP A 19 -0.79 -10.61 -15.87
C ASP A 19 -1.87 -9.83 -15.12
N LEU A 20 -1.50 -8.70 -14.52
CA LEU A 20 -2.44 -7.83 -13.83
C LEU A 20 -3.39 -7.16 -14.82
N TRP A 21 -2.87 -6.66 -15.95
CA TRP A 21 -3.68 -6.04 -17.01
C TRP A 21 -4.69 -7.02 -17.60
N ASN A 22 -4.30 -8.27 -17.78
CA ASN A 22 -5.14 -9.32 -18.37
C ASN A 22 -6.05 -10.01 -17.34
N GLN A 23 -6.00 -9.63 -16.05
CA GLN A 23 -6.85 -10.20 -15.02
C GLN A 23 -8.32 -9.93 -15.37
N LYS A 24 -9.12 -10.98 -15.41
CA LYS A 24 -10.57 -10.85 -15.56
C LYS A 24 -11.19 -10.46 -14.24
N LEU A 25 -11.72 -9.24 -14.17
CA LEU A 25 -12.41 -8.73 -12.99
C LEU A 25 -13.85 -9.23 -12.92
N THR A 26 -14.33 -9.52 -11.71
CA THR A 26 -15.73 -9.86 -11.40
C THR A 26 -16.41 -8.78 -10.56
N THR A 27 -15.61 -7.86 -10.04
CA THR A 27 -16.01 -6.68 -9.27
C THR A 27 -15.41 -5.41 -9.88
N PRO A 28 -15.84 -4.21 -9.50
CA PRO A 28 -15.32 -2.97 -10.07
C PRO A 28 -13.82 -2.73 -9.79
N VAL A 29 -13.26 -3.41 -8.78
CA VAL A 29 -11.85 -3.23 -8.35
C VAL A 29 -11.24 -4.55 -7.97
N SER A 30 -10.01 -4.79 -8.41
CA SER A 30 -9.11 -5.76 -7.79
C SER A 30 -7.99 -5.03 -7.06
N ALA A 31 -7.71 -5.43 -5.82
CA ALA A 31 -6.68 -4.82 -4.98
C ALA A 31 -6.13 -5.80 -3.94
N VAL A 32 -4.99 -5.45 -3.35
CA VAL A 32 -4.43 -6.17 -2.21
C VAL A 32 -5.10 -5.68 -0.92
N ALA A 33 -5.47 -6.58 -0.03
CA ALA A 33 -5.96 -6.22 1.29
C ALA A 33 -4.89 -5.42 2.05
N ASP A 34 -5.31 -4.36 2.76
CA ASP A 34 -4.38 -3.52 3.50
C ASP A 34 -3.74 -4.31 4.64
N ALA A 35 -2.41 -4.42 4.62
CA ALA A 35 -1.64 -5.24 5.55
C ALA A 35 -1.64 -4.71 7.00
N HIS A 36 -2.06 -3.46 7.22
CA HIS A 36 -2.16 -2.85 8.54
C HIS A 36 -3.60 -2.84 9.06
N ILE A 37 -4.54 -2.38 8.25
CA ILE A 37 -5.93 -2.19 8.66
C ILE A 37 -6.72 -3.51 8.58
N GLY A 38 -6.60 -4.23 7.48
CA GLY A 38 -7.15 -5.57 7.26
C GLY A 38 -8.67 -5.65 7.10
N PHE A 39 -9.47 -4.95 7.91
CA PHE A 39 -10.95 -4.99 7.87
C PHE A 39 -11.58 -3.65 8.25
N ILE A 40 -12.81 -3.41 7.81
CA ILE A 40 -13.51 -2.11 7.91
C ILE A 40 -13.63 -1.64 9.37
N GLY A 41 -14.01 -2.50 10.29
CA GLY A 41 -14.19 -2.18 11.72
C GLY A 41 -12.91 -2.19 12.56
N PHE A 42 -11.72 -2.06 11.94
CA PHE A 42 -10.44 -2.08 12.65
C PHE A 42 -10.38 -1.02 13.78
N PRO A 43 -10.09 -1.41 15.03
CA PRO A 43 -10.37 -0.56 16.20
C PRO A 43 -9.54 0.72 16.31
N SER A 44 -8.37 0.78 15.69
CA SER A 44 -7.46 1.93 15.86
C SER A 44 -7.87 3.17 15.05
N MET A 45 -8.88 3.06 14.19
CA MET A 45 -9.34 4.14 13.34
C MET A 45 -10.86 4.21 13.35
N TRP A 46 -11.40 5.42 13.65
CA TRP A 46 -12.83 5.65 13.55
C TRP A 46 -13.27 5.68 12.09
N ARG A 47 -14.38 5.00 11.78
CA ARG A 47 -15.06 5.02 10.49
C ARG A 47 -16.55 4.93 10.73
N PRO A 48 -17.39 5.55 9.88
CA PRO A 48 -18.85 5.56 10.03
C PRO A 48 -19.50 4.24 9.54
N TRP A 49 -18.87 3.10 9.77
CA TRP A 49 -19.38 1.83 9.25
C TRP A 49 -20.70 1.41 9.89
N ARG A 50 -20.99 1.87 11.15
CA ARG A 50 -22.28 1.60 11.82
C ARG A 50 -23.40 2.42 11.23
N GLU A 51 -23.13 3.69 10.95
CA GLU A 51 -24.08 4.64 10.34
C GLU A 51 -24.47 4.23 8.91
N LEU A 52 -23.57 3.51 8.25
CA LEU A 52 -23.72 3.05 6.87
C LEU A 52 -24.14 1.59 6.74
N ASP A 53 -24.39 0.90 7.85
CA ASP A 53 -24.73 -0.53 7.90
C ASP A 53 -23.70 -1.40 7.12
N ALA A 54 -22.42 -0.99 7.17
CA ALA A 54 -21.34 -1.73 6.54
C ALA A 54 -20.87 -2.88 7.45
N ASP A 55 -20.46 -4.00 6.85
CA ASP A 55 -19.93 -5.14 7.62
C ASP A 55 -18.56 -4.79 8.25
N PRO A 56 -18.46 -4.71 9.59
CA PRO A 56 -17.20 -4.40 10.24
C PRO A 56 -16.11 -5.46 10.01
N LYS A 57 -16.46 -6.67 9.60
CA LYS A 57 -15.54 -7.77 9.32
C LYS A 57 -15.14 -7.83 7.85
N ALA A 58 -15.79 -7.05 6.99
CA ALA A 58 -15.47 -7.02 5.57
C ALA A 58 -14.00 -6.64 5.36
N PRO A 59 -13.29 -7.30 4.43
CA PRO A 59 -11.90 -6.99 4.15
C PRO A 59 -11.75 -5.55 3.67
N TYR A 60 -10.64 -4.94 4.06
CA TYR A 60 -10.29 -3.57 3.75
C TYR A 60 -9.14 -3.56 2.74
N LEU A 61 -9.38 -3.02 1.54
CA LEU A 61 -8.37 -2.94 0.49
C LEU A 61 -7.44 -1.74 0.69
N ASN A 62 -6.21 -1.86 0.19
CA ASN A 62 -5.28 -0.73 0.05
C ASN A 62 -5.44 -0.11 -1.35
N THR A 63 -5.73 1.20 -1.40
CA THR A 63 -5.99 1.93 -2.65
C THR A 63 -4.73 2.29 -3.44
N GLY A 64 -3.53 2.12 -2.86
CA GLY A 64 -2.28 2.51 -3.53
C GLY A 64 -2.00 1.77 -4.82
N MET A 65 -2.62 0.60 -5.02
CA MET A 65 -2.57 -0.16 -6.26
C MET A 65 -3.93 -0.80 -6.52
N MET A 66 -4.55 -0.46 -7.65
CA MET A 66 -5.87 -0.98 -8.03
C MET A 66 -5.91 -1.30 -9.52
N ASN A 67 -6.48 -2.45 -9.85
CA ASN A 67 -6.90 -2.79 -11.19
C ASN A 67 -8.42 -2.56 -11.28
N ILE A 68 -8.88 -1.71 -12.21
CA ILE A 68 -10.22 -1.12 -12.18
C ILE A 68 -10.97 -1.45 -13.48
N ASP A 69 -12.14 -2.08 -13.34
CA ASP A 69 -13.17 -2.11 -14.39
C ASP A 69 -13.94 -0.79 -14.35
N LEU A 70 -13.57 0.14 -15.24
CA LEU A 70 -14.18 1.46 -15.30
C LEU A 70 -15.63 1.43 -15.76
N LYS A 71 -16.07 0.36 -16.44
CA LYS A 71 -17.46 0.19 -16.83
C LYS A 71 -18.32 -0.12 -15.60
N LEU A 72 -17.95 -1.17 -14.84
CA LEU A 72 -18.60 -1.50 -13.57
C LEU A 72 -18.53 -0.35 -12.55
N TRP A 73 -17.39 0.36 -12.50
CA TRP A 73 -17.20 1.52 -11.63
C TRP A 73 -18.26 2.61 -11.90
N ARG A 74 -18.50 2.92 -13.17
CA ARG A 74 -19.53 3.91 -13.57
C ARG A 74 -20.95 3.39 -13.35
N GLU A 75 -21.22 2.13 -13.71
CA GLU A 75 -22.53 1.51 -13.53
C GLU A 75 -22.97 1.44 -12.06
N LEU A 76 -22.01 1.31 -11.15
CA LEU A 76 -22.25 1.24 -9.70
C LEU A 76 -22.16 2.63 -9.02
N GLU A 77 -21.90 3.70 -9.76
CA GLU A 77 -21.80 5.09 -9.27
C GLU A 77 -20.79 5.22 -8.11
N ILE A 78 -19.64 4.54 -8.24
CA ILE A 78 -18.63 4.46 -7.15
C ILE A 78 -18.10 5.85 -6.80
N THR A 79 -17.79 6.69 -7.80
CA THR A 79 -17.28 8.04 -7.58
C THR A 79 -18.26 8.89 -6.78
N GLU A 80 -19.51 8.92 -7.20
CA GLU A 80 -20.58 9.71 -6.60
C GLU A 80 -20.78 9.30 -5.14
N LYS A 81 -20.88 8.01 -4.88
CA LYS A 81 -21.03 7.45 -3.52
C LYS A 81 -19.83 7.77 -2.62
N CYS A 82 -18.61 7.70 -3.16
CA CYS A 82 -17.41 8.08 -2.40
C CYS A 82 -17.41 9.57 -2.06
N LEU A 83 -17.77 10.44 -3.02
CA LEU A 83 -17.84 11.88 -2.79
C LEU A 83 -18.90 12.26 -1.75
N ASP A 84 -20.07 11.63 -1.78
CA ASP A 84 -21.13 11.84 -0.78
C ASP A 84 -20.66 11.47 0.63
N LEU A 85 -19.89 10.37 0.77
CA LEU A 85 -19.31 9.99 2.05
C LEU A 85 -18.25 10.99 2.53
N LEU A 86 -17.39 11.48 1.63
CA LEU A 86 -16.34 12.45 1.96
C LEU A 86 -16.90 13.82 2.37
N VAL A 87 -18.07 14.19 1.84
CA VAL A 87 -18.78 15.41 2.28
C VAL A 87 -19.45 15.21 3.64
N SER A 88 -19.92 13.98 3.93
CA SER A 88 -20.73 13.70 5.12
C SER A 88 -19.90 13.34 6.35
N PHE A 89 -18.69 12.79 6.15
CA PHE A 89 -17.87 12.22 7.24
C PHE A 89 -16.40 12.62 7.11
N GLU A 90 -15.77 12.96 8.25
CA GLU A 90 -14.31 13.04 8.34
C GLU A 90 -13.74 11.64 8.58
N MET A 91 -12.86 11.18 7.68
CA MET A 91 -12.27 9.84 7.75
C MET A 91 -10.74 9.91 7.75
N PRO A 92 -10.06 9.05 8.55
CA PRO A 92 -8.59 9.10 8.70
C PRO A 92 -7.81 8.84 7.41
N CYS A 93 -8.30 7.93 6.56
CA CYS A 93 -7.67 7.55 5.30
C CYS A 93 -8.46 8.05 4.07
N ILE A 94 -9.25 9.11 4.27
CA ILE A 94 -9.97 9.89 3.23
C ILE A 94 -10.55 8.98 2.12
N ASP A 95 -9.95 8.98 0.94
CA ASP A 95 -10.36 8.24 -0.26
C ASP A 95 -10.36 6.72 -0.06
N GLN A 96 -9.36 6.20 0.65
CA GLN A 96 -9.29 4.77 0.95
C GLN A 96 -10.43 4.32 1.85
N ASP A 97 -10.79 5.09 2.89
CA ASP A 97 -11.93 4.79 3.75
C ASP A 97 -13.25 4.87 2.98
N ALA A 98 -13.45 5.92 2.17
CA ALA A 98 -14.66 6.09 1.38
C ALA A 98 -14.87 4.91 0.42
N LEU A 99 -13.84 4.54 -0.34
CA LEU A 99 -13.93 3.43 -1.28
C LEU A 99 -14.22 2.09 -0.58
N ASN A 100 -13.55 1.81 0.54
CA ASN A 100 -13.78 0.59 1.31
C ASN A 100 -15.20 0.51 1.88
N LEU A 101 -15.77 1.62 2.34
CA LEU A 101 -17.14 1.68 2.82
C LEU A 101 -18.15 1.47 1.69
N VAL A 102 -17.92 2.08 0.52
CA VAL A 102 -18.78 1.90 -0.67
C VAL A 102 -18.75 0.46 -1.18
N LEU A 103 -17.56 -0.13 -1.27
CA LEU A 103 -17.39 -1.50 -1.74
C LEU A 103 -17.84 -2.55 -0.71
N ASN A 104 -17.74 -2.24 0.58
CA ASN A 104 -18.12 -3.12 1.69
C ASN A 104 -17.53 -4.54 1.52
N GLY A 105 -16.23 -4.61 1.22
CA GLY A 105 -15.50 -5.86 1.01
C GLY A 105 -15.71 -6.55 -0.34
N LYS A 106 -16.51 -5.96 -1.24
CA LYS A 106 -16.78 -6.52 -2.58
C LYS A 106 -15.72 -6.07 -3.59
N PHE A 107 -14.56 -6.67 -3.53
CA PHE A 107 -13.47 -6.47 -4.49
C PHE A 107 -12.78 -7.79 -4.79
N ASP A 108 -12.21 -7.93 -5.98
CA ASP A 108 -11.39 -9.07 -6.35
C ASP A 108 -10.02 -9.00 -5.63
N HIS A 109 -9.60 -10.12 -5.04
CA HIS A 109 -8.32 -10.17 -4.36
C HIS A 109 -7.15 -10.22 -5.34
N MET A 110 -6.22 -9.29 -5.19
CA MET A 110 -4.97 -9.24 -5.92
C MET A 110 -3.85 -9.90 -5.13
N HIS A 111 -2.95 -10.62 -5.82
CA HIS A 111 -1.79 -11.24 -5.16
C HIS A 111 -0.89 -10.14 -4.53
N PRO A 112 -0.42 -10.30 -3.28
CA PRO A 112 0.37 -9.28 -2.57
C PRO A 112 1.65 -8.82 -3.28
N ARG A 113 2.18 -9.62 -4.23
CA ARG A 113 3.35 -9.24 -5.04
C ARG A 113 3.13 -7.94 -5.84
N PHE A 114 1.88 -7.60 -6.17
CA PHE A 114 1.52 -6.38 -6.91
C PHE A 114 1.29 -5.15 -6.03
N ASN A 115 1.36 -5.30 -4.71
CA ASN A 115 1.33 -4.19 -3.75
C ASN A 115 2.03 -4.62 -2.46
N LEU A 116 3.34 -4.88 -2.54
CA LEU A 116 4.12 -5.30 -1.37
C LEU A 116 4.33 -4.12 -0.43
N MET A 117 3.55 -4.07 0.64
CA MET A 117 3.53 -2.99 1.63
C MET A 117 4.59 -3.18 2.72
N PRO A 118 5.02 -2.09 3.42
CA PRO A 118 5.97 -2.17 4.54
C PRO A 118 5.56 -3.19 5.61
N TYR A 119 4.27 -3.28 5.92
CA TYR A 119 3.76 -4.22 6.93
C TYR A 119 3.90 -5.70 6.54
N HIS A 120 3.91 -6.04 5.24
CA HIS A 120 4.24 -7.39 4.77
C HIS A 120 5.70 -7.76 5.07
N LEU A 121 6.60 -6.75 5.11
CA LEU A 121 8.04 -6.92 5.33
C LEU A 121 8.41 -7.05 6.81
N MET A 122 7.46 -6.86 7.73
CA MET A 122 7.71 -6.78 9.16
C MET A 122 7.37 -8.09 9.86
N LYS A 123 8.35 -8.69 10.55
CA LYS A 123 8.19 -9.97 11.25
C LYS A 123 7.28 -9.90 12.49
N LYS A 124 7.06 -8.74 13.11
CA LYS A 124 6.48 -8.61 14.46
C LYS A 124 5.12 -7.93 14.55
N LEU A 125 4.57 -7.37 13.47
CA LEU A 125 3.24 -6.77 13.54
C LEU A 125 2.16 -7.83 13.29
N ARG A 126 1.79 -8.51 14.36
CA ARG A 126 0.60 -9.36 14.46
C ARG A 126 -0.65 -8.50 14.64
N THR A 127 -0.94 -7.58 13.76
CA THR A 127 -2.15 -6.74 13.87
C THR A 127 -3.28 -7.20 12.95
N VAL A 128 -2.96 -8.01 11.98
CA VAL A 128 -3.96 -8.70 11.14
C VAL A 128 -3.59 -10.17 11.16
N ASP A 129 -4.57 -11.02 11.38
CA ASP A 129 -4.38 -12.46 11.22
C ASP A 129 -4.21 -12.79 9.72
N ILE A 130 -2.99 -12.57 9.23
CA ILE A 130 -2.56 -12.93 7.86
C ILE A 130 -2.39 -14.45 7.78
N SER A 131 -2.74 -15.17 8.86
CA SER A 131 -2.52 -16.61 9.03
C SER A 131 -3.21 -17.47 7.97
N GLU A 132 -4.18 -16.93 7.24
CA GLU A 132 -4.87 -17.71 6.21
C GLU A 132 -4.07 -17.88 4.91
N LYS A 133 -3.04 -17.03 4.65
CA LYS A 133 -2.20 -17.14 3.44
C LYS A 133 -0.72 -16.83 3.67
N PRO A 134 -0.01 -17.49 4.59
CA PRO A 134 1.41 -17.20 4.82
C PRO A 134 2.28 -17.44 3.58
N ASN A 135 1.89 -18.33 2.68
CA ASN A 135 2.64 -18.66 1.47
C ASN A 135 2.62 -17.53 0.43
N ASP A 136 1.50 -16.87 0.23
CA ASP A 136 1.35 -15.77 -0.74
C ASP A 136 2.22 -14.57 -0.34
N ILE A 137 2.28 -14.24 0.96
CA ILE A 137 3.14 -13.17 1.47
C ILE A 137 4.62 -13.53 1.34
N GLN A 138 4.99 -14.79 1.64
CA GLN A 138 6.36 -15.25 1.47
C GLN A 138 6.78 -15.23 -0.01
N ASP A 139 5.88 -15.63 -0.92
CA ASP A 139 6.14 -15.54 -2.35
C ASP A 139 6.27 -14.10 -2.81
N ALA A 140 5.36 -13.21 -2.37
CA ALA A 140 5.41 -11.78 -2.67
C ALA A 140 6.72 -11.12 -2.20
N ILE A 141 7.27 -11.54 -1.07
CA ILE A 141 8.57 -11.05 -0.57
C ILE A 141 9.73 -11.57 -1.43
N LYS A 142 9.65 -12.80 -1.92
CA LYS A 142 10.70 -13.38 -2.77
C LYS A 142 10.67 -12.84 -4.20
N ASN A 143 9.46 -12.62 -4.73
CA ASN A 143 9.20 -12.26 -6.13
C ASN A 143 8.26 -11.05 -6.24
N PRO A 144 8.64 -9.87 -5.69
CA PRO A 144 7.79 -8.70 -5.74
C PRO A 144 7.68 -8.17 -7.17
N ALA A 145 6.46 -7.93 -7.65
CA ALA A 145 6.23 -7.18 -8.88
C ALA A 145 6.22 -5.67 -8.62
N MET A 146 5.80 -5.26 -7.42
CA MET A 146 5.81 -3.87 -6.99
C MET A 146 6.12 -3.76 -5.50
N ILE A 147 6.85 -2.71 -5.12
CA ILE A 147 7.05 -2.33 -3.72
C ILE A 147 6.39 -0.97 -3.49
N HIS A 148 5.47 -0.92 -2.55
CA HIS A 148 4.75 0.28 -2.17
C HIS A 148 5.35 0.90 -0.90
N PHE A 149 5.93 2.08 -1.01
CA PHE A 149 6.51 2.81 0.10
C PHE A 149 5.49 3.69 0.82
N HIS A 150 4.27 3.17 1.05
CA HIS A 150 3.23 3.93 1.71
C HIS A 150 3.65 4.39 3.13
N ARG A 151 2.89 5.30 3.72
CA ARG A 151 3.21 5.86 5.04
C ARG A 151 3.22 4.76 6.10
N SER A 152 4.39 4.57 6.73
CA SER A 152 4.59 3.66 7.85
C SER A 152 5.63 4.26 8.80
N PHE A 153 5.83 3.65 9.97
CA PHE A 153 6.91 4.08 10.88
C PHE A 153 8.32 3.80 10.32
N LEU A 154 8.46 2.99 9.26
CA LEU A 154 9.76 2.79 8.58
C LEU A 154 10.20 4.04 7.82
N GLY A 155 9.32 4.99 7.59
CA GLY A 155 9.56 6.23 6.83
C GLY A 155 9.58 6.03 5.33
N LYS A 156 9.55 7.14 4.60
CA LYS A 156 9.67 7.14 3.13
C LYS A 156 11.14 7.02 2.72
N PRO A 157 11.49 6.33 1.61
CA PRO A 157 12.87 6.05 1.24
C PRO A 157 13.71 7.31 0.95
N TRP A 158 13.08 8.40 0.56
CA TRP A 158 13.74 9.69 0.34
C TRP A 158 13.96 10.50 1.62
N VAL A 159 13.42 10.07 2.76
CA VAL A 159 13.60 10.76 4.03
C VAL A 159 14.83 10.23 4.75
N ARG A 160 15.60 11.16 5.36
CA ARG A 160 16.75 10.79 6.19
C ARG A 160 16.27 10.01 7.43
N GLY A 161 16.93 8.88 7.74
CA GLY A 161 16.55 8.01 8.85
C GLY A 161 15.48 6.97 8.50
N CYS A 162 15.12 6.84 7.20
CA CYS A 162 14.25 5.76 6.74
C CYS A 162 14.91 4.40 7.00
N SER A 163 14.19 3.52 7.69
CA SER A 163 14.59 2.13 7.97
C SER A 163 13.91 1.11 7.06
N HIS A 164 13.25 1.57 5.98
CA HIS A 164 12.57 0.66 5.05
C HIS A 164 13.59 -0.29 4.39
N PRO A 165 13.36 -1.62 4.42
CA PRO A 165 14.31 -2.61 3.91
C PRO A 165 14.68 -2.41 2.45
N ALA A 166 13.72 -2.03 1.59
CA ALA A 166 13.94 -1.75 0.17
C ALA A 166 14.45 -0.31 -0.11
N ARG A 167 14.89 0.44 0.90
CA ARG A 167 15.39 1.82 0.71
C ARG A 167 16.54 1.90 -0.30
N LYS A 168 17.47 0.96 -0.24
CA LYS A 168 18.63 0.93 -1.16
C LYS A 168 18.19 0.76 -2.62
N LEU A 169 17.22 -0.11 -2.87
CA LEU A 169 16.64 -0.32 -4.19
C LEU A 169 16.01 0.98 -4.70
N TRP A 170 15.16 1.63 -3.91
CA TRP A 170 14.56 2.91 -4.28
C TRP A 170 15.62 3.96 -4.60
N THR A 171 16.64 4.09 -3.74
CA THR A 171 17.71 5.12 -3.94
C THR A 171 18.55 4.86 -5.18
N SER A 172 18.82 3.59 -5.56
CA SER A 172 19.55 3.29 -6.80
C SER A 172 18.74 3.68 -8.04
N ILE A 173 17.44 3.35 -8.06
CA ILE A 173 16.54 3.75 -9.15
C ILE A 173 16.42 5.28 -9.23
N ALA A 174 16.26 5.95 -8.09
CA ALA A 174 16.16 7.41 -8.04
C ALA A 174 17.47 8.10 -8.51
N ASP A 175 18.63 7.55 -8.20
CA ASP A 175 19.92 8.06 -8.66
C ASP A 175 20.08 7.90 -10.18
N GLU A 176 19.53 6.84 -10.77
CA GLU A 176 19.53 6.61 -12.21
C GLU A 176 18.57 7.55 -12.94
N VAL A 177 17.32 7.64 -12.46
CA VAL A 177 16.25 8.41 -13.12
C VAL A 177 16.44 9.92 -12.94
N SER A 178 16.88 10.36 -11.78
CA SER A 178 17.04 11.78 -11.44
C SER A 178 18.18 12.00 -10.44
N PRO A 179 19.43 12.05 -10.87
CA PRO A 179 20.61 12.19 -9.98
C PRO A 179 20.57 13.41 -9.05
N ARG A 180 19.71 14.39 -9.35
CA ARG A 180 19.54 15.61 -8.55
C ARG A 180 18.52 15.48 -7.41
N TRP A 181 17.81 14.36 -7.30
CA TRP A 181 16.76 14.17 -6.28
C TRP A 181 17.26 14.41 -4.84
N ARG A 182 18.55 14.11 -4.57
CA ARG A 182 19.16 14.33 -3.24
C ARG A 182 19.31 15.83 -2.91
N LYS A 183 19.42 16.69 -3.93
CA LYS A 183 19.56 18.15 -3.76
C LYS A 183 18.21 18.86 -3.57
N SER A 184 17.14 18.29 -4.10
CA SER A 184 15.77 18.84 -3.95
C SER A 184 15.14 18.53 -2.60
N ASN A 185 15.80 17.72 -1.77
CA ASN A 185 15.30 17.29 -0.47
C ASN A 185 15.49 18.30 0.67
N ASP A 186 15.66 19.59 0.40
CA ASP A 186 15.49 20.65 1.40
C ASP A 186 14.05 20.79 1.94
N MET A 187 13.08 20.05 1.37
CA MET A 187 11.77 19.80 2.02
C MET A 187 11.87 19.01 3.34
N ILE A 188 13.04 18.49 3.67
CA ILE A 188 13.35 17.82 4.96
C ILE A 188 13.15 18.76 6.17
N GLY A 189 13.27 20.07 5.99
CA GLY A 189 13.00 21.06 7.05
C GLY A 189 11.55 21.07 7.54
N ALA A 190 10.58 20.93 6.65
CA ALA A 190 9.15 20.94 7.00
C ALA A 190 8.72 19.65 7.71
N PHE A 191 9.35 18.51 7.40
CA PHE A 191 9.06 17.24 8.07
C PHE A 191 9.76 17.08 9.43
N LYS A 192 10.82 17.85 9.73
CA LYS A 192 11.46 17.84 11.06
C LYS A 192 10.50 18.25 12.18
N GLN A 193 9.56 19.14 11.92
CA GLN A 193 8.57 19.57 12.91
C GLN A 193 7.48 18.53 13.16
N ALA A 194 7.11 17.73 12.16
CA ALA A 194 6.16 16.63 12.33
C ALA A 194 6.80 15.37 12.93
N GLY A 195 8.11 15.15 12.67
CA GLY A 195 8.85 13.95 13.11
C GLY A 195 9.21 13.93 14.60
N ALA A 196 9.20 15.06 15.29
CA ALA A 196 9.57 15.14 16.71
C ALA A 196 8.62 14.35 17.65
N LYS A 197 7.41 14.01 17.20
CA LYS A 197 6.46 13.17 17.97
C LYS A 197 6.73 11.66 17.87
N PHE A 198 7.60 11.21 16.99
CA PHE A 198 7.91 9.78 16.77
C PHE A 198 9.30 9.35 17.26
N ALA A 199 10.03 10.24 17.93
CA ALA A 199 11.42 9.99 18.39
C ALA A 199 11.53 8.93 19.51
N ASN A 200 10.42 8.48 20.10
CA ASN A 200 10.43 7.48 21.19
C ASN A 200 10.23 6.03 20.73
N MET A 201 10.34 5.73 19.42
CA MET A 201 10.24 4.36 18.90
C MET A 201 11.59 3.78 18.46
N SER A 202 12.69 4.23 19.07
CA SER A 202 14.07 3.83 18.73
C SER A 202 14.50 2.45 19.25
N GLU A 203 13.60 1.62 19.78
CA GLU A 203 13.93 0.27 20.29
C GLU A 203 13.52 -0.89 19.36
N LEU A 204 13.27 -0.64 18.08
CA LEU A 204 13.07 -1.72 17.13
C LEU A 204 14.42 -2.17 16.57
N ASP A 205 14.90 -3.31 17.08
CA ASP A 205 16.11 -3.99 16.65
C ASP A 205 16.15 -4.22 15.13
N GLU A 206 17.08 -3.55 14.43
CA GLU A 206 17.31 -3.69 12.99
C GLU A 206 17.61 -5.15 12.58
N SER A 207 18.09 -6.00 13.50
CA SER A 207 18.37 -7.41 13.27
C SER A 207 17.10 -8.25 13.03
N SER A 208 15.90 -7.72 13.34
CA SER A 208 14.62 -8.43 13.14
C SER A 208 14.05 -8.31 11.73
N ILE A 209 14.65 -7.50 10.85
CA ILE A 209 14.22 -7.27 9.47
C ILE A 209 15.18 -7.97 8.52
N THR A 210 14.98 -9.26 8.29
CA THR A 210 15.76 -10.00 7.29
C THR A 210 15.03 -10.06 5.95
N LEU A 211 15.56 -9.35 4.97
CA LEU A 211 15.28 -9.52 3.54
C LEU A 211 16.34 -10.44 2.93
N SER A 212 16.39 -11.69 3.38
CA SER A 212 17.36 -12.66 2.85
C SER A 212 17.10 -13.10 1.39
N GLY A 213 16.20 -12.43 0.69
CA GLY A 213 15.87 -12.68 -0.72
C GLY A 213 15.92 -11.48 -1.65
N LEU A 214 15.99 -10.25 -1.14
CA LEU A 214 16.09 -9.04 -1.98
C LEU A 214 17.55 -8.59 -2.14
N ASN A 215 18.36 -9.38 -2.83
CA ASN A 215 19.64 -8.90 -3.36
C ASN A 215 19.40 -8.28 -4.74
N ALA A 216 20.07 -7.16 -5.01
CA ALA A 216 20.01 -6.48 -6.32
C ALA A 216 20.37 -7.42 -7.49
N SER A 217 21.23 -8.44 -7.25
CA SER A 217 21.57 -9.49 -8.19
C SER A 217 20.40 -10.42 -8.56
N ASN A 218 19.38 -10.55 -7.70
CA ASN A 218 18.21 -11.38 -7.98
C ASN A 218 17.09 -10.61 -8.71
N LEU A 219 17.24 -9.30 -8.86
CA LEU A 219 16.26 -8.41 -9.47
C LEU A 219 16.62 -8.00 -10.90
N GLY A 220 17.59 -8.70 -11.53
CA GLY A 220 17.93 -8.48 -12.93
C GLY A 220 18.59 -7.13 -13.25
N CYS A 221 19.15 -6.44 -12.26
CA CYS A 221 19.90 -5.20 -12.43
C CYS A 221 21.40 -5.45 -12.74
N ASP A 222 21.71 -6.47 -13.55
CA ASP A 222 22.99 -6.59 -14.22
C ASP A 222 22.86 -5.95 -15.62
N ARG A 223 23.01 -4.61 -15.66
CA ARG A 223 23.58 -3.83 -16.79
C ARG A 223 23.80 -2.38 -16.40
#